data_78a4f5f23d08c03c733699e9fc013eb5
#
_entry.id   78a4f5f23d08c03c733699e9fc013eb5
#
_cell.length_a   1.000
_cell.length_b   1.000
_cell.length_c   1.000
_cell.angle_alpha   90.00
_cell.angle_beta   90.00
_cell.angle_gamma   90.00
#
_symmetry.space_group_name_H-M   'P 1'
#
loop_
_entity.id
_entity.type
_entity.pdbx_description
1 polymer ?
#
loop_
_entity_poly.entity_id
_entity_poly.type
_entity_poly.pdbx_seq_one_letter_code
_entity_poly.pdbx_strand_id
1 'polypeptide(L)'
;MLNSGGNVEMNSWINNAKGLLMAWYPGQEGNIAAAEILFGNLNPSGKLPASFEYRIEENPTYNSYFDDDKDLKVNYSEGLFVGYRFWDKSESKPRFPFGYGLSYTNYDYSNLTSDKVNYTIGETVKLKLNVKNIGSYDGAEIVQLYVSDKTCSLPRPIKELKAFDKVSLKVSEGKTVEFEIGKDAFSFYNPRTHTWEIEPGEFEILIGSSSEDIRKNVTINLK
;
A
#
# COMPACT_ATOMS: atom_id res chain seq x y z
N MET A 1 20.47 10.45 -0.54
CA MET A 1 19.48 10.35 -1.64
C MET A 1 19.83 9.15 -2.50
N LEU A 2 18.84 8.36 -2.88
CA LEU A 2 18.99 7.22 -3.77
C LEU A 2 18.29 7.52 -5.11
N ASN A 3 19.02 7.28 -6.20
CA ASN A 3 18.50 7.30 -7.57
C ASN A 3 18.63 5.89 -8.14
N SER A 4 17.58 5.11 -8.06
CA SER A 4 17.56 3.72 -8.48
C SER A 4 16.17 3.34 -9.00
N GLY A 5 16.09 2.41 -9.93
CA GLY A 5 14.82 1.89 -10.44
C GLY A 5 14.19 0.80 -9.57
N GLY A 6 14.88 0.36 -8.54
CA GLY A 6 14.42 -0.70 -7.63
C GLY A 6 14.98 -0.56 -6.24
N ASN A 7 14.77 -1.60 -5.43
CA ASN A 7 15.33 -1.68 -4.09
C ASN A 7 16.87 -1.63 -4.14
N VAL A 8 17.45 -1.12 -3.06
CA VAL A 8 18.90 -1.04 -2.82
C VAL A 8 19.20 -1.67 -1.47
N GLU A 9 20.18 -2.55 -1.42
CA GLU A 9 20.63 -3.09 -0.14
C GLU A 9 21.28 -2.00 0.70
N MET A 10 20.80 -1.84 1.93
CA MET A 10 21.15 -0.71 2.79
C MET A 10 21.81 -1.11 4.10
N ASN A 11 21.95 -2.41 4.36
CA ASN A 11 22.36 -2.95 5.66
C ASN A 11 23.69 -2.36 6.16
N SER A 12 24.64 -2.14 5.26
CA SER A 12 25.99 -1.69 5.61
C SER A 12 26.08 -0.20 5.99
N TRP A 13 25.08 0.62 5.63
CA TRP A 13 25.21 2.08 5.77
C TRP A 13 23.98 2.79 6.34
N ILE A 14 22.77 2.20 6.30
CA ILE A 14 21.51 2.90 6.65
C ILE A 14 21.51 3.43 8.09
N ASN A 15 22.16 2.73 9.02
CA ASN A 15 22.22 3.14 10.43
C ASN A 15 23.03 4.45 10.65
N ASN A 16 23.87 4.83 9.68
CA ASN A 16 24.61 6.07 9.70
C ASN A 16 23.90 7.22 8.98
N ALA A 17 22.79 6.94 8.28
CA ALA A 17 21.99 7.93 7.58
C ALA A 17 20.99 8.60 8.53
N LYS A 18 20.94 9.94 8.55
CA LYS A 18 19.95 10.70 9.34
C LYS A 18 18.63 10.89 8.60
N GLY A 19 18.64 10.76 7.28
CA GLY A 19 17.47 10.80 6.42
C GLY A 19 17.75 10.04 5.14
N LEU A 20 16.70 9.47 4.56
CA LEU A 20 16.76 8.75 3.30
C LEU A 20 15.66 9.26 2.38
N LEU A 21 16.06 9.74 1.20
CA LEU A 21 15.17 10.14 0.12
C LEU A 21 15.35 9.18 -1.05
N MET A 22 14.30 8.46 -1.40
CA MET A 22 14.23 7.65 -2.62
C MET A 22 13.65 8.50 -3.74
N ALA A 23 14.50 8.88 -4.69
CA ALA A 23 14.12 9.78 -5.78
C ALA A 23 13.80 9.05 -7.09
N TRP A 24 13.98 7.73 -7.16
CA TRP A 24 13.76 6.93 -8.36
C TRP A 24 14.55 7.48 -9.55
N TYR A 25 13.90 7.70 -10.67
CA TYR A 25 14.39 8.41 -11.85
C TYR A 25 13.70 9.78 -11.96
N PRO A 26 14.20 10.82 -11.27
CA PRO A 26 13.44 12.03 -10.99
C PRO A 26 13.29 12.98 -12.18
N GLY A 27 13.90 12.67 -13.33
CA GLY A 27 13.83 13.51 -14.53
C GLY A 27 14.61 14.81 -14.43
N GLN A 28 14.26 15.75 -15.28
CA GLN A 28 15.03 17.00 -15.49
C GLN A 28 15.04 17.90 -14.25
N GLU A 29 13.91 18.06 -13.56
CA GLU A 29 13.77 18.95 -12.39
C GLU A 29 13.98 18.24 -11.04
N GLY A 30 14.38 16.98 -11.05
CA GLY A 30 14.49 16.15 -9.86
C GLY A 30 15.46 16.67 -8.81
N ASN A 31 16.56 17.30 -9.22
CA ASN A 31 17.53 17.87 -8.30
C ASN A 31 16.97 19.10 -7.57
N ILE A 32 16.15 19.92 -8.23
CA ILE A 32 15.47 21.07 -7.62
C ILE A 32 14.48 20.58 -6.57
N ALA A 33 13.61 19.64 -6.93
CA ALA A 33 12.64 19.05 -6.01
C ALA A 33 13.32 18.39 -4.79
N ALA A 34 14.43 17.68 -4.99
CA ALA A 34 15.21 17.10 -3.91
C ALA A 34 15.80 18.16 -2.98
N ALA A 35 16.35 19.24 -3.53
CA ALA A 35 16.86 20.35 -2.73
C ALA A 35 15.75 21.02 -1.90
N GLU A 36 14.60 21.30 -2.49
CA GLU A 36 13.46 21.89 -1.78
C GLU A 36 12.98 21.01 -0.62
N ILE A 37 12.96 19.69 -0.81
CA ILE A 37 12.65 18.73 0.28
C ILE A 37 13.72 18.81 1.36
N LEU A 38 15.01 18.71 1.00
CA LEU A 38 16.12 18.68 1.97
C LEU A 38 16.22 19.98 2.80
N PHE A 39 15.89 21.12 2.21
CA PHE A 39 15.86 22.41 2.91
C PHE A 39 14.52 22.75 3.57
N GLY A 40 13.52 21.87 3.45
CA GLY A 40 12.22 22.02 4.10
C GLY A 40 11.27 23.01 3.42
N ASN A 41 11.57 23.45 2.20
CA ASN A 41 10.68 24.29 1.41
C ASN A 41 9.48 23.51 0.87
N LEU A 42 9.64 22.21 0.67
CA LEU A 42 8.60 21.28 0.23
C LEU A 42 8.49 20.11 1.21
N ASN A 43 7.30 19.84 1.70
CA ASN A 43 7.04 18.66 2.51
C ASN A 43 6.80 17.43 1.61
N PRO A 44 7.62 16.36 1.72
CA PRO A 44 7.44 15.17 0.91
C PRO A 44 6.13 14.46 1.24
N SER A 45 5.48 13.90 0.20
CA SER A 45 4.23 13.14 0.33
C SER A 45 4.24 11.85 -0.48
N GLY A 46 5.35 11.51 -1.11
CA GLY A 46 5.51 10.29 -1.89
C GLY A 46 5.47 9.05 -1.00
N LYS A 47 4.88 7.97 -1.52
CA LYS A 47 4.83 6.65 -0.87
C LYS A 47 5.53 5.62 -1.76
N LEU A 48 6.18 4.64 -1.14
CA LEU A 48 6.87 3.58 -1.87
C LEU A 48 5.87 2.68 -2.63
N PRO A 49 6.05 2.48 -3.93
CA PRO A 49 5.19 1.60 -4.73
C PRO A 49 5.57 0.12 -4.63
N ALA A 50 6.55 -0.22 -3.79
CA ALA A 50 7.03 -1.56 -3.53
C ALA A 50 7.46 -1.72 -2.07
N SER A 51 7.48 -2.95 -1.57
CA SER A 51 8.14 -3.29 -0.31
C SER A 51 9.63 -3.42 -0.55
N PHE A 52 10.45 -2.92 0.38
CA PHE A 52 11.91 -3.03 0.35
C PHE A 52 12.35 -4.06 1.39
N GLU A 53 12.98 -5.13 0.94
CA GLU A 53 13.56 -6.17 1.77
C GLU A 53 14.85 -5.70 2.47
N TYR A 54 15.27 -6.39 3.51
CA TYR A 54 16.59 -6.18 4.10
C TYR A 54 17.70 -6.77 3.23
N ARG A 55 17.41 -7.91 2.58
CA ARG A 55 18.33 -8.67 1.74
C ARG A 55 17.57 -9.20 0.54
N ILE A 56 18.24 -9.28 -0.60
CA ILE A 56 17.60 -9.75 -1.84
C ILE A 56 17.12 -11.20 -1.72
N GLU A 57 17.76 -12.02 -0.92
CA GLU A 57 17.36 -13.42 -0.69
C GLU A 57 16.00 -13.56 0.00
N GLU A 58 15.52 -12.49 0.65
CA GLU A 58 14.20 -12.44 1.28
C GLU A 58 13.07 -12.16 0.28
N ASN A 59 13.41 -11.78 -0.96
CA ASN A 59 12.43 -11.55 -2.00
C ASN A 59 11.79 -12.89 -2.43
N PRO A 60 10.45 -13.00 -2.48
CA PRO A 60 9.77 -14.26 -2.80
C PRO A 60 10.14 -14.82 -4.18
N THR A 61 10.63 -13.98 -5.09
CA THR A 61 11.03 -14.40 -6.44
C THR A 61 12.51 -14.74 -6.56
N TYR A 62 13.31 -14.61 -5.49
CA TYR A 62 14.76 -14.75 -5.54
C TYR A 62 15.21 -16.09 -6.16
N ASN A 63 14.57 -17.19 -5.77
CA ASN A 63 14.91 -18.52 -6.24
C ASN A 63 14.24 -18.90 -7.58
N SER A 64 13.37 -18.07 -8.12
CA SER A 64 12.62 -18.35 -9.35
C SER A 64 12.84 -17.32 -10.47
N TYR A 65 13.58 -16.24 -10.17
CA TYR A 65 13.81 -15.14 -11.13
C TYR A 65 14.79 -15.50 -12.25
N PHE A 66 15.81 -16.30 -11.93
CA PHE A 66 16.84 -16.67 -12.89
C PHE A 66 16.54 -18.04 -13.51
N ASP A 67 16.85 -18.17 -14.79
CA ASP A 67 16.81 -19.43 -15.54
C ASP A 67 18.15 -20.16 -15.35
N ASP A 68 18.35 -20.77 -14.18
CA ASP A 68 19.62 -21.41 -13.80
C ASP A 68 19.89 -22.68 -14.58
N ASP A 69 18.86 -23.40 -15.01
CA ASP A 69 18.94 -24.64 -15.79
C ASP A 69 18.97 -24.40 -17.31
N LYS A 70 18.79 -23.13 -17.74
CA LYS A 70 18.84 -22.67 -19.13
C LYS A 70 17.83 -23.35 -20.05
N ASP A 71 16.67 -23.69 -19.52
CA ASP A 71 15.58 -24.29 -20.29
C ASP A 71 14.67 -23.23 -20.95
N LEU A 72 15.01 -21.94 -20.80
CA LEU A 72 14.29 -20.76 -21.28
C LEU A 72 12.90 -20.61 -20.65
N LYS A 73 12.72 -21.11 -19.43
CA LYS A 73 11.48 -20.98 -18.66
C LYS A 73 11.73 -20.33 -17.30
N VAL A 74 10.81 -19.50 -16.90
CA VAL A 74 10.78 -18.93 -15.55
C VAL A 74 9.47 -19.34 -14.88
N ASN A 75 9.56 -19.93 -13.70
CA ASN A 75 8.41 -20.40 -12.95
C ASN A 75 7.99 -19.35 -11.92
N TYR A 76 6.73 -18.89 -11.99
CA TYR A 76 6.14 -17.97 -11.01
C TYR A 76 5.60 -18.77 -9.81
N SER A 77 6.51 -19.40 -9.08
CA SER A 77 6.17 -20.31 -7.95
C SER A 77 5.52 -19.59 -6.77
N GLU A 78 5.74 -18.29 -6.63
CA GLU A 78 5.16 -17.42 -5.61
C GLU A 78 3.66 -17.15 -5.83
N GLY A 79 3.17 -17.31 -7.06
CA GLY A 79 1.78 -17.09 -7.44
C GLY A 79 1.31 -15.66 -7.14
N LEU A 80 0.25 -15.52 -6.34
CA LEU A 80 -0.30 -14.22 -5.94
C LEU A 80 0.51 -13.51 -4.84
N PHE A 81 1.45 -14.20 -4.21
CA PHE A 81 2.13 -13.72 -2.99
C PHE A 81 3.46 -13.04 -3.33
N VAL A 82 3.36 -11.88 -4.00
CA VAL A 82 4.48 -10.98 -4.31
C VAL A 82 4.32 -9.64 -3.60
N GLY A 83 5.41 -8.89 -3.42
CA GLY A 83 5.40 -7.59 -2.78
C GLY A 83 4.78 -7.65 -1.38
N TYR A 84 3.93 -6.67 -1.03
CA TYR A 84 3.31 -6.63 0.31
C TYR A 84 2.41 -7.84 0.60
N ARG A 85 1.85 -8.49 -0.41
CA ARG A 85 1.01 -9.69 -0.25
C ARG A 85 1.81 -10.89 0.29
N PHE A 86 3.08 -10.97 -0.07
CA PHE A 86 4.02 -11.92 0.53
C PHE A 86 4.35 -11.53 1.97
N TRP A 87 4.72 -10.27 2.21
CA TRP A 87 5.10 -9.79 3.52
C TRP A 87 3.97 -9.86 4.55
N ASP A 88 2.72 -9.65 4.13
CA ASP A 88 1.55 -9.82 4.99
C ASP A 88 1.45 -11.24 5.58
N LYS A 89 1.90 -12.25 4.83
CA LYS A 89 1.84 -13.67 5.19
C LYS A 89 3.13 -14.16 5.84
N SER A 90 4.23 -13.44 5.67
CA SER A 90 5.54 -13.78 6.21
C SER A 90 5.63 -13.47 7.70
N GLU A 91 6.40 -14.30 8.44
CA GLU A 91 6.76 -14.00 9.83
C GLU A 91 7.73 -12.81 9.93
N SER A 92 8.56 -12.63 8.91
CA SER A 92 9.45 -11.47 8.81
C SER A 92 8.73 -10.26 8.21
N LYS A 93 9.28 -9.08 8.46
CA LYS A 93 8.75 -7.81 7.92
C LYS A 93 9.76 -7.18 6.96
N PRO A 94 9.29 -6.47 5.94
CA PRO A 94 10.19 -5.74 5.05
C PRO A 94 10.86 -4.58 5.80
N ARG A 95 11.99 -4.11 5.32
CA ARG A 95 12.65 -2.89 5.84
C ARG A 95 11.75 -1.68 5.69
N PHE A 96 11.15 -1.50 4.53
CA PHE A 96 10.13 -0.50 4.26
C PHE A 96 8.96 -1.17 3.55
N PRO A 97 7.76 -1.10 4.12
CA PRO A 97 6.59 -1.73 3.52
C PRO A 97 6.09 -0.96 2.29
N PHE A 98 5.30 -1.60 1.47
CA PHE A 98 4.54 -0.95 0.41
C PHE A 98 3.69 0.19 0.98
N GLY A 99 3.67 1.32 0.29
CA GLY A 99 2.94 2.51 0.72
C GLY A 99 3.63 3.33 1.81
N TYR A 100 4.81 2.92 2.29
CA TYR A 100 5.55 3.67 3.30
C TYR A 100 6.10 4.98 2.75
N GLY A 101 6.08 6.01 3.58
CA GLY A 101 6.71 7.31 3.31
C GLY A 101 6.45 8.26 4.45
N LEU A 102 7.49 8.98 4.87
CA LEU A 102 7.42 9.98 5.95
C LEU A 102 7.02 11.36 5.41
N SER A 103 6.51 12.17 6.30
CA SER A 103 6.18 13.59 6.10
C SER A 103 6.82 14.41 7.22
N TYR A 104 6.97 15.70 7.02
CA TYR A 104 7.39 16.64 8.09
C TYR A 104 6.23 16.99 9.05
N THR A 105 5.03 16.50 8.76
CA THR A 105 3.85 16.63 9.61
C THR A 105 3.24 15.27 9.92
N ASN A 106 2.23 15.23 10.79
CA ASN A 106 1.53 14.03 11.21
C ASN A 106 0.03 14.15 10.91
N TYR A 107 -0.60 13.01 10.63
CA TYR A 107 -2.02 12.94 10.30
C TYR A 107 -2.76 12.01 11.25
N ASP A 108 -3.91 12.47 11.75
CA ASP A 108 -4.86 11.65 12.49
C ASP A 108 -5.99 11.17 11.57
N TYR A 109 -6.41 9.91 11.78
CA TYR A 109 -7.50 9.27 11.05
C TYR A 109 -8.63 8.96 12.02
N SER A 110 -9.83 9.43 11.73
CA SER A 110 -10.98 9.25 12.63
C SER A 110 -12.28 9.04 11.86
N ASN A 111 -13.30 8.53 12.56
CA ASN A 111 -14.67 8.40 12.06
C ASN A 111 -14.81 7.65 10.73
N LEU A 112 -14.12 6.51 10.60
CA LEU A 112 -14.37 5.62 9.46
C LEU A 112 -15.77 5.03 9.58
N THR A 113 -16.59 5.22 8.55
CA THR A 113 -17.95 4.68 8.44
C THR A 113 -18.22 4.15 7.05
N SER A 114 -19.06 3.13 6.95
CA SER A 114 -19.73 2.74 5.71
C SER A 114 -21.19 3.16 5.75
N ASP A 115 -21.79 3.41 4.61
CA ASP A 115 -23.20 3.81 4.52
C ASP A 115 -24.17 2.67 4.89
N LYS A 116 -23.70 1.41 4.80
CA LYS A 116 -24.44 0.20 5.20
C LYS A 116 -23.47 -0.81 5.85
N VAL A 117 -24.03 -1.80 6.53
CA VAL A 117 -23.29 -2.99 7.02
C VAL A 117 -23.51 -4.18 6.06
N ASN A 118 -24.67 -4.29 5.46
CA ASN A 118 -25.02 -5.38 4.54
C ASN A 118 -25.29 -4.82 3.14
N TYR A 119 -24.64 -5.44 2.14
CA TYR A 119 -24.77 -5.07 0.73
C TYR A 119 -25.18 -6.29 -0.10
N THR A 120 -25.91 -6.06 -1.16
CA THR A 120 -26.12 -7.06 -2.20
C THR A 120 -24.90 -7.10 -3.12
N ILE A 121 -24.50 -8.29 -3.56
CA ILE A 121 -23.40 -8.44 -4.52
C ILE A 121 -23.63 -7.56 -5.74
N GLY A 122 -22.64 -6.73 -6.06
CA GLY A 122 -22.71 -5.75 -7.15
C GLY A 122 -23.07 -4.33 -6.72
N GLU A 123 -23.56 -4.11 -5.50
CA GLU A 123 -23.75 -2.76 -4.97
C GLU A 123 -22.39 -2.06 -4.74
N THR A 124 -22.39 -0.74 -4.88
CA THR A 124 -21.25 0.11 -4.53
C THR A 124 -21.21 0.36 -3.03
N VAL A 125 -20.09 0.08 -2.40
CA VAL A 125 -19.84 0.38 -0.99
C VAL A 125 -19.28 1.80 -0.88
N LYS A 126 -19.93 2.64 -0.06
CA LYS A 126 -19.54 4.03 0.18
C LYS A 126 -18.95 4.17 1.56
N LEU A 127 -17.76 4.75 1.62
CA LEU A 127 -16.99 4.91 2.85
C LEU A 127 -16.63 6.37 3.05
N LYS A 128 -16.62 6.81 4.31
CA LYS A 128 -16.18 8.15 4.72
C LYS A 128 -15.20 8.04 5.87
N LEU A 129 -14.17 8.85 5.82
CA LEU A 129 -13.11 8.94 6.82
C LEU A 129 -12.70 10.39 7.01
N ASN A 130 -12.48 10.82 8.25
CA ASN A 130 -11.88 12.12 8.52
C ASN A 130 -10.36 11.97 8.64
N VAL A 131 -9.63 12.83 7.93
CA VAL A 131 -8.16 12.96 8.04
C VAL A 131 -7.85 14.39 8.46
N LYS A 132 -7.04 14.53 9.50
CA LYS A 132 -6.63 15.83 10.05
C LYS A 132 -5.12 15.93 10.13
N ASN A 133 -4.57 17.05 9.71
CA ASN A 133 -3.19 17.40 9.96
C ASN A 133 -3.04 17.86 11.42
N ILE A 134 -2.29 17.11 12.22
CA ILE A 134 -2.05 17.36 13.65
C ILE A 134 -0.62 17.82 13.95
N GLY A 135 0.19 18.03 12.90
CA GLY A 135 1.55 18.52 13.05
C GLY A 135 1.69 20.02 12.73
N SER A 136 2.92 20.45 12.46
CA SER A 136 3.29 21.86 12.38
C SER A 136 3.57 22.36 10.95
N TYR A 137 3.41 21.51 9.94
CA TYR A 137 3.67 21.85 8.53
C TYR A 137 2.47 21.52 7.66
N ASP A 138 2.23 22.33 6.64
CA ASP A 138 1.32 21.95 5.58
C ASP A 138 1.85 20.71 4.86
N GLY A 139 0.96 19.83 4.39
CA GLY A 139 1.40 18.62 3.71
C GLY A 139 0.27 17.89 3.03
N ALA A 140 0.60 16.75 2.41
CA ALA A 140 -0.39 15.87 1.81
C ALA A 140 -0.19 14.44 2.29
N GLU A 141 -1.29 13.77 2.61
CA GLU A 141 -1.33 12.36 3.00
C GLU A 141 -1.94 11.52 1.89
N ILE A 142 -1.43 10.31 1.70
CA ILE A 142 -2.03 9.32 0.82
C ILE A 142 -2.76 8.28 1.67
N VAL A 143 -4.08 8.37 1.67
CA VAL A 143 -4.97 7.45 2.36
C VAL A 143 -5.15 6.21 1.51
N GLN A 144 -4.79 5.04 2.03
CA GLN A 144 -4.82 3.77 1.31
C GLN A 144 -5.94 2.89 1.85
N LEU A 145 -6.77 2.38 0.95
CA LEU A 145 -7.89 1.49 1.25
C LEU A 145 -7.57 0.08 0.78
N TYR A 146 -7.60 -0.85 1.72
CA TYR A 146 -7.42 -2.27 1.46
C TYR A 146 -8.71 -3.05 1.76
N VAL A 147 -8.92 -4.13 1.04
CA VAL A 147 -10.03 -5.08 1.26
C VAL A 147 -9.44 -6.43 1.65
N SER A 148 -9.96 -7.01 2.73
CA SER A 148 -9.65 -8.35 3.22
C SER A 148 -10.90 -9.20 3.15
N ASP A 149 -10.84 -10.30 2.41
CA ASP A 149 -11.88 -11.32 2.38
C ASP A 149 -11.60 -12.35 3.48
N LYS A 150 -12.57 -12.56 4.37
CA LYS A 150 -12.40 -13.49 5.52
C LYS A 150 -12.81 -14.93 5.22
N THR A 151 -13.52 -15.15 4.13
CA THR A 151 -14.23 -16.42 3.89
C THR A 151 -14.04 -17.01 2.49
N CYS A 152 -13.07 -16.52 1.73
CA CYS A 152 -12.84 -16.94 0.36
C CYS A 152 -12.54 -18.46 0.24
N SER A 153 -13.15 -19.11 -0.75
CA SER A 153 -12.97 -20.53 -1.04
C SER A 153 -11.61 -20.87 -1.65
N LEU A 154 -10.91 -19.89 -2.20
CA LEU A 154 -9.57 -20.03 -2.77
C LEU A 154 -8.54 -19.23 -1.95
N PRO A 155 -7.26 -19.64 -1.97
CA PRO A 155 -6.20 -18.85 -1.34
C PRO A 155 -6.13 -17.43 -1.92
N ARG A 156 -6.27 -16.42 -1.05
CA ARG A 156 -6.15 -15.00 -1.38
C ARG A 156 -5.12 -14.31 -0.50
N PRO A 157 -4.59 -13.15 -0.94
CA PRO A 157 -3.85 -12.25 -0.07
C PRO A 157 -4.67 -11.85 1.15
N ILE A 158 -4.00 -11.66 2.29
CA ILE A 158 -4.65 -11.24 3.55
C ILE A 158 -5.42 -9.93 3.35
N LYS A 159 -4.87 -9.02 2.55
CA LYS A 159 -5.52 -7.78 2.13
C LYS A 159 -5.02 -7.35 0.74
N GLU A 160 -5.82 -6.58 0.04
CA GLU A 160 -5.48 -6.05 -1.28
C GLU A 160 -5.82 -4.56 -1.36
N LEU A 161 -4.86 -3.74 -1.82
CA LEU A 161 -5.11 -2.33 -2.10
C LEU A 161 -6.17 -2.21 -3.22
N LYS A 162 -7.26 -1.52 -2.94
CA LYS A 162 -8.37 -1.36 -3.89
C LYS A 162 -8.64 0.09 -4.25
N ALA A 163 -8.25 1.03 -3.39
CA ALA A 163 -8.35 2.46 -3.67
C ALA A 163 -7.29 3.24 -2.87
N PHE A 164 -7.01 4.44 -3.31
CA PHE A 164 -6.24 5.43 -2.54
C PHE A 164 -6.67 6.84 -2.95
N ASP A 165 -6.45 7.80 -2.05
CA ASP A 165 -6.66 9.21 -2.33
C ASP A 165 -5.53 10.04 -1.71
N LYS A 166 -5.15 11.13 -2.38
CA LYS A 166 -4.14 12.07 -1.92
C LYS A 166 -4.79 13.36 -1.48
N VAL A 167 -4.81 13.62 -0.18
CA VAL A 167 -5.44 14.79 0.43
C VAL A 167 -4.40 15.78 0.93
N SER A 168 -4.46 17.02 0.41
CA SER A 168 -3.63 18.13 0.89
C SER A 168 -4.32 18.82 2.07
N LEU A 169 -3.56 19.05 3.15
CA LEU A 169 -4.06 19.61 4.41
C LEU A 169 -3.09 20.66 4.95
N LYS A 170 -3.62 21.85 5.26
CA LYS A 170 -2.88 22.86 6.00
C LYS A 170 -2.73 22.44 7.46
N VAL A 171 -1.87 23.13 8.20
CA VAL A 171 -1.75 22.93 9.65
C VAL A 171 -3.13 23.03 10.32
N SER A 172 -3.45 22.05 11.16
CA SER A 172 -4.73 21.90 11.87
C SER A 172 -5.96 21.67 10.98
N GLU A 173 -5.83 21.66 9.66
CA GLU A 173 -6.94 21.39 8.73
C GLU A 173 -7.35 19.91 8.79
N GLY A 174 -8.66 19.67 8.76
CA GLY A 174 -9.26 18.34 8.58
C GLY A 174 -10.13 18.29 7.33
N LYS A 175 -10.13 17.16 6.65
CA LYS A 175 -11.01 16.89 5.50
C LYS A 175 -11.64 15.52 5.60
N THR A 176 -12.84 15.38 5.06
CA THR A 176 -13.46 14.09 4.84
C THR A 176 -12.95 13.52 3.52
N VAL A 177 -12.42 12.31 3.57
CA VAL A 177 -12.07 11.49 2.41
C VAL A 177 -13.21 10.51 2.18
N GLU A 178 -13.65 10.40 0.95
CA GLU A 178 -14.74 9.50 0.55
C GLU A 178 -14.22 8.48 -0.46
N PHE A 179 -14.60 7.22 -0.28
CA PHE A 179 -14.32 6.17 -1.24
C PHE A 179 -15.62 5.52 -1.70
N GLU A 180 -15.69 5.25 -3.00
CA GLU A 180 -16.71 4.41 -3.60
C GLU A 180 -16.02 3.21 -4.24
N ILE A 181 -16.27 2.01 -3.72
CA ILE A 181 -15.67 0.77 -4.22
C ILE A 181 -16.76 -0.14 -4.76
N GLY A 182 -16.60 -0.53 -6.02
CA GLY A 182 -17.53 -1.39 -6.75
C GLY A 182 -17.19 -2.87 -6.61
N LYS A 183 -17.91 -3.69 -7.34
CA LYS A 183 -17.79 -5.16 -7.34
C LYS A 183 -16.35 -5.66 -7.55
N ASP A 184 -15.56 -4.98 -8.36
CA ASP A 184 -14.18 -5.41 -8.70
C ASP A 184 -13.24 -5.38 -7.47
N ALA A 185 -13.57 -4.58 -6.45
CA ALA A 185 -12.81 -4.54 -5.22
C ALA A 185 -12.93 -5.84 -4.41
N PHE A 186 -14.02 -6.56 -4.56
CA PHE A 186 -14.36 -7.79 -3.83
C PHE A 186 -14.12 -9.06 -4.65
N SER A 187 -13.88 -8.91 -5.96
CA SER A 187 -13.71 -10.02 -6.89
C SER A 187 -12.35 -10.69 -6.76
N PHE A 188 -12.33 -11.98 -7.05
CA PHE A 188 -11.12 -12.77 -7.29
C PHE A 188 -11.23 -13.53 -8.62
N TYR A 189 -10.10 -13.83 -9.24
CA TYR A 189 -10.08 -14.65 -10.44
C TYR A 189 -10.08 -16.13 -10.05
N ASN A 190 -11.08 -16.87 -10.53
CA ASN A 190 -11.17 -18.31 -10.34
C ASN A 190 -10.51 -19.04 -11.52
N PRO A 191 -9.35 -19.70 -11.35
CA PRO A 191 -8.66 -20.38 -12.43
C PRO A 191 -9.37 -21.64 -12.95
N ARG A 192 -10.36 -22.14 -12.22
CA ARG A 192 -11.13 -23.34 -12.65
C ARG A 192 -12.25 -22.97 -13.62
N THR A 193 -12.89 -21.84 -13.39
CA THR A 193 -13.99 -21.33 -14.25
C THR A 193 -13.51 -20.31 -15.27
N HIS A 194 -12.26 -19.81 -15.13
CA HIS A 194 -11.67 -18.75 -15.93
C HIS A 194 -12.47 -17.44 -15.91
N THR A 195 -13.08 -17.13 -14.74
CA THR A 195 -13.92 -15.93 -14.54
C THR A 195 -13.54 -15.18 -13.27
N TRP A 196 -13.92 -13.89 -13.22
CA TRP A 196 -13.92 -13.11 -11.99
C TRP A 196 -15.20 -13.39 -11.20
N GLU A 197 -15.05 -13.78 -9.96
CA GLU A 197 -16.13 -14.20 -9.07
C GLU A 197 -16.14 -13.35 -7.80
N ILE A 198 -17.31 -13.25 -7.17
CA ILE A 198 -17.50 -12.68 -5.83
C ILE A 198 -18.28 -13.69 -5.02
N GLU A 199 -17.79 -14.03 -3.85
CA GLU A 199 -18.50 -14.89 -2.92
C GLU A 199 -19.21 -14.07 -1.85
N PRO A 200 -20.41 -14.47 -1.42
CA PRO A 200 -21.03 -13.88 -0.23
C PRO A 200 -20.15 -14.13 1.00
N GLY A 201 -20.09 -13.15 1.89
CA GLY A 201 -19.29 -13.31 3.09
C GLY A 201 -18.96 -12.01 3.78
N GLU A 202 -18.14 -12.12 4.81
CA GLU A 202 -17.62 -11.00 5.57
C GLU A 202 -16.35 -10.46 4.93
N PHE A 203 -16.33 -9.14 4.73
CA PHE A 203 -15.19 -8.38 4.24
C PHE A 203 -14.79 -7.32 5.25
N GLU A 204 -13.50 -7.21 5.50
CA GLU A 204 -12.94 -6.14 6.30
C GLU A 204 -12.30 -5.08 5.38
N ILE A 205 -12.76 -3.84 5.52
CA ILE A 205 -12.18 -2.67 4.86
C ILE A 205 -11.17 -2.06 5.81
N LEU A 206 -9.94 -1.95 5.36
CA LEU A 206 -8.80 -1.49 6.15
C LEU A 206 -8.31 -0.17 5.56
N ILE A 207 -8.15 0.85 6.38
CA ILE A 207 -7.62 2.15 5.97
C ILE A 207 -6.30 2.42 6.68
N GLY A 208 -5.29 2.79 5.90
CA GLY A 208 -3.96 3.05 6.45
C GLY A 208 -3.13 4.03 5.62
N SER A 209 -1.94 4.31 6.12
CA SER A 209 -0.93 5.12 5.43
C SER A 209 0.10 4.26 4.68
N SER A 210 0.11 2.96 4.94
CA SER A 210 0.91 1.94 4.26
C SER A 210 0.30 0.55 4.49
N SER A 211 0.85 -0.48 3.85
CA SER A 211 0.41 -1.87 4.07
C SER A 211 0.62 -2.37 5.51
N GLU A 212 1.54 -1.80 6.25
CA GLU A 212 1.83 -2.16 7.65
C GLU A 212 1.29 -1.15 8.68
N ASP A 213 0.87 0.05 8.24
CA ASP A 213 0.29 1.07 9.11
C ASP A 213 -1.21 1.20 8.83
N ILE A 214 -1.97 0.21 9.28
CA ILE A 214 -3.44 0.22 9.26
C ILE A 214 -3.95 0.95 10.49
N ARG A 215 -4.74 1.99 10.28
CA ARG A 215 -5.20 2.91 11.33
C ARG A 215 -6.66 2.76 11.69
N LYS A 216 -7.51 2.38 10.73
CA LYS A 216 -8.95 2.18 10.91
C LYS A 216 -9.42 0.98 10.11
N ASN A 217 -10.46 0.34 10.60
CA ASN A 217 -11.16 -0.72 9.89
C ASN A 217 -12.67 -0.64 10.10
N VAL A 218 -13.41 -1.22 9.18
CA VAL A 218 -14.85 -1.46 9.28
C VAL A 218 -15.19 -2.78 8.58
N THR A 219 -16.09 -3.54 9.16
CA THR A 219 -16.56 -4.81 8.60
C THR A 219 -17.89 -4.60 7.87
N ILE A 220 -18.01 -5.23 6.71
CA ILE A 220 -19.24 -5.27 5.91
C ILE A 220 -19.54 -6.73 5.51
N ASN A 221 -20.77 -6.99 5.13
CA ASN A 221 -21.22 -8.30 4.64
C ASN A 221 -21.80 -8.15 3.23
N LEU A 222 -21.35 -8.99 2.30
CA LEU A 222 -21.97 -9.17 0.99
C LEU A 222 -22.89 -10.38 1.03
N LYS A 223 -24.10 -10.22 0.42
CA LYS A 223 -25.15 -11.25 0.36
C LYS A 223 -25.68 -11.40 -1.06
#